data_ae87c8de43d9f7e0cfb5e7751055e6d8
#
_entry.id   ae87c8de43d9f7e0cfb5e7751055e6d8
#
_cell.length_a   1.000
_cell.length_b   1.000
_cell.length_c   1.000
_cell.angle_alpha   90.00
_cell.angle_beta   90.00
_cell.angle_gamma   90.00
#
_symmetry.space_group_name_H-M   'P 1'
#
loop_
_entity.id
_entity.type
_entity.pdbx_description
1 polymer ?
#
loop_
_entity_poly.entity_id
_entity_poly.type
_entity_poly.pdbx_seq_one_letter_code
_entity_poly.pdbx_strand_id
1 'polypeptide(L)'
;MKVCVLGSGGLIGHMLIRILSGSHEVYGTTREKASKDSPLARFLPFEKWIGEVDATEPSSIESVFEKNQFDVVINCIGLIKQRSDQVDDRLMMSINGEFPHQLAEFANSSGARVIQISTDCVFSGDKGNYVETDTPDPVDIYGRSKLLGELNDSTNLTIRTSHIGPELGRHTSFFDWVLGSENQTVNGYVGAIYSGFSTLVSAQLIEELLQRVDLYGNVWHLASKPISKFELIELINSVFDLKIQLVEDRQYTCDRSLKMDSLNSRLEFTAPTWKAMIEAMHLDQRNYQHRSGVS
;
A
#
# COMPACT_ATOMS: atom_id res chain seq x y z
N MET A 1 7.14 -12.08 16.06
CA MET A 1 6.15 -12.80 15.26
C MET A 1 6.81 -13.25 13.96
N LYS A 2 6.30 -14.31 13.35
CA LYS A 2 6.69 -14.73 12.00
C LYS A 2 5.65 -14.20 11.01
N VAL A 3 6.07 -13.26 10.15
CA VAL A 3 5.19 -12.49 9.28
C VAL A 3 5.50 -12.82 7.81
N CYS A 4 4.46 -13.03 7.00
CA CYS A 4 4.60 -13.15 5.55
C CYS A 4 4.01 -11.91 4.86
N VAL A 5 4.78 -11.27 3.98
CA VAL A 5 4.33 -10.16 3.13
C VAL A 5 4.14 -10.67 1.72
N LEU A 6 2.89 -10.83 1.28
CA LEU A 6 2.56 -11.18 -0.10
C LEU A 6 2.67 -9.93 -0.99
N GLY A 7 3.32 -10.08 -2.16
CA GLY A 7 3.57 -8.95 -3.05
C GLY A 7 4.67 -8.01 -2.54
N SER A 8 5.73 -8.56 -1.95
CA SER A 8 6.82 -7.83 -1.31
C SER A 8 7.63 -6.92 -2.25
N GLY A 9 7.54 -7.08 -3.57
CA GLY A 9 8.14 -6.15 -4.55
C GLY A 9 7.28 -4.91 -4.86
N GLY A 10 6.06 -4.81 -4.32
CA GLY A 10 5.15 -3.69 -4.55
C GLY A 10 5.46 -2.45 -3.70
N LEU A 11 4.71 -1.36 -3.97
CA LEU A 11 4.88 -0.04 -3.34
C LEU A 11 4.89 -0.08 -1.80
N ILE A 12 3.94 -0.77 -1.19
CA ILE A 12 3.89 -0.92 0.28
C ILE A 12 4.64 -2.18 0.74
N GLY A 13 4.65 -3.25 -0.08
CA GLY A 13 5.22 -4.54 0.30
C GLY A 13 6.70 -4.46 0.67
N HIS A 14 7.53 -3.78 -0.15
CA HIS A 14 8.97 -3.66 0.15
C HIS A 14 9.24 -2.80 1.38
N MET A 15 8.41 -1.79 1.65
CA MET A 15 8.54 -0.98 2.85
C MET A 15 8.17 -1.78 4.11
N LEU A 16 7.14 -2.63 4.02
CA LEU A 16 6.80 -3.56 5.10
C LEU A 16 7.94 -4.53 5.39
N ILE A 17 8.54 -5.14 4.35
CA ILE A 17 9.75 -5.98 4.51
C ILE A 17 10.81 -5.23 5.31
N ARG A 18 11.09 -4.00 4.90
CA ARG A 18 12.16 -3.19 5.49
C ARG A 18 11.90 -2.82 6.94
N ILE A 19 10.69 -2.38 7.27
CA ILE A 19 10.35 -1.95 8.63
C ILE A 19 10.20 -3.16 9.56
N LEU A 20 9.41 -4.16 9.16
CA LEU A 20 9.11 -5.30 10.01
C LEU A 20 10.33 -6.18 10.30
N SER A 21 11.32 -6.23 9.39
CA SER A 21 12.55 -7.03 9.59
C SER A 21 13.39 -6.57 10.79
N GLY A 22 13.14 -5.37 11.32
CA GLY A 22 13.80 -4.88 12.55
C GLY A 22 13.33 -5.56 13.84
N SER A 23 12.09 -6.06 13.87
CA SER A 23 11.42 -6.55 15.09
C SER A 23 10.81 -7.94 14.92
N HIS A 24 10.66 -8.43 13.68
CA HIS A 24 9.94 -9.66 13.36
C HIS A 24 10.76 -10.58 12.44
N GLU A 25 10.39 -11.85 12.41
CA GLU A 25 10.87 -12.79 11.41
C GLU A 25 10.02 -12.65 10.15
N VAL A 26 10.53 -11.96 9.12
CA VAL A 26 9.77 -11.57 7.93
C VAL A 26 10.15 -12.41 6.72
N TYR A 27 9.13 -12.94 6.06
CA TYR A 27 9.21 -13.57 4.75
C TYR A 27 8.49 -12.71 3.73
N GLY A 28 9.00 -12.71 2.50
CA GLY A 28 8.37 -11.97 1.40
C GLY A 28 8.12 -12.86 0.20
N THR A 29 7.01 -12.62 -0.52
CA THR A 29 6.72 -13.35 -1.75
C THR A 29 6.77 -12.46 -2.96
N THR A 30 7.16 -13.03 -4.10
CA THR A 30 7.11 -12.40 -5.42
C THR A 30 6.60 -13.39 -6.47
N ARG A 31 6.00 -12.87 -7.55
CA ARG A 31 5.60 -13.69 -8.69
C ARG A 31 6.79 -14.22 -9.46
N GLU A 32 7.83 -13.41 -9.58
CA GLU A 32 9.09 -13.79 -10.20
C GLU A 32 9.93 -14.65 -9.22
N LYS A 33 10.87 -15.43 -9.78
CA LYS A 33 11.86 -16.13 -8.95
C LYS A 33 12.68 -15.16 -8.12
N ALA A 34 13.05 -15.58 -6.92
CA ALA A 34 14.01 -14.84 -6.12
C ALA A 34 15.32 -14.65 -6.89
N SER A 35 15.82 -13.41 -6.93
CA SER A 35 17.04 -13.05 -7.66
C SER A 35 17.87 -12.06 -6.86
N LYS A 36 19.18 -12.31 -6.78
CA LYS A 36 20.12 -11.39 -6.12
C LYS A 36 20.27 -10.06 -6.86
N ASP A 37 19.90 -10.02 -8.15
CA ASP A 37 19.94 -8.81 -8.98
C ASP A 37 18.68 -7.96 -8.80
N SER A 38 17.65 -8.47 -8.14
CA SER A 38 16.44 -7.71 -7.85
C SER A 38 16.70 -6.61 -6.81
N PRO A 39 16.14 -5.39 -6.98
CA PRO A 39 16.22 -4.35 -5.95
C PRO A 39 15.69 -4.79 -4.58
N LEU A 40 14.79 -5.75 -4.52
CA LEU A 40 14.26 -6.30 -3.26
C LEU A 40 15.31 -7.03 -2.44
N ALA A 41 16.35 -7.59 -3.07
CA ALA A 41 17.44 -8.30 -2.39
C ALA A 41 18.22 -7.42 -1.38
N ARG A 42 18.05 -6.10 -1.45
CA ARG A 42 18.62 -5.15 -0.47
C ARG A 42 17.95 -5.23 0.89
N PHE A 43 16.67 -5.60 0.91
CA PHE A 43 15.81 -5.54 2.08
C PHE A 43 15.39 -6.93 2.57
N LEU A 44 15.36 -7.92 1.68
CA LEU A 44 14.91 -9.28 1.98
C LEU A 44 16.04 -10.28 1.75
N PRO A 45 16.53 -10.97 2.79
CA PRO A 45 17.48 -12.06 2.65
C PRO A 45 16.92 -13.18 1.76
N PHE A 46 17.80 -13.82 0.97
CA PHE A 46 17.37 -14.79 -0.04
C PHE A 46 16.65 -16.00 0.57
N GLU A 47 17.04 -16.45 1.74
CA GLU A 47 16.43 -17.56 2.50
C GLU A 47 15.02 -17.22 3.05
N LYS A 48 14.67 -15.94 3.09
CA LYS A 48 13.36 -15.44 3.51
C LYS A 48 12.47 -15.06 2.30
N TRP A 49 12.96 -15.28 1.09
CA TRP A 49 12.28 -14.90 -0.14
C TRP A 49 11.66 -16.10 -0.83
N ILE A 50 10.33 -16.10 -0.94
CA ILE A 50 9.56 -17.15 -1.61
C ILE A 50 9.14 -16.60 -2.99
N GLY A 51 9.81 -17.07 -4.04
CA GLY A 51 9.48 -16.74 -5.43
C GLY A 51 8.40 -17.65 -6.02
N GLU A 52 7.93 -17.29 -7.22
CA GLU A 52 6.95 -18.06 -8.00
C GLU A 52 5.58 -18.19 -7.30
N VAL A 53 5.17 -17.14 -6.57
CA VAL A 53 3.88 -17.08 -5.89
C VAL A 53 2.95 -16.21 -6.71
N ASP A 54 1.97 -16.82 -7.38
CA ASP A 54 0.99 -16.16 -8.25
C ASP A 54 -0.41 -16.27 -7.67
N ALA A 55 -1.09 -15.13 -7.49
CA ALA A 55 -2.44 -15.07 -6.95
C ALA A 55 -3.51 -15.74 -7.84
N THR A 56 -3.19 -16.01 -9.10
CA THR A 56 -4.07 -16.75 -10.03
C THR A 56 -3.92 -18.27 -9.92
N GLU A 57 -2.91 -18.75 -9.17
CA GLU A 57 -2.58 -20.16 -9.02
C GLU A 57 -2.68 -20.59 -7.55
N PRO A 58 -3.84 -21.11 -7.10
CA PRO A 58 -4.08 -21.47 -5.69
C PRO A 58 -2.99 -22.38 -5.10
N SER A 59 -2.46 -23.32 -5.87
CA SER A 59 -1.40 -24.24 -5.43
C SER A 59 -0.10 -23.53 -5.07
N SER A 60 0.21 -22.41 -5.73
CA SER A 60 1.40 -21.60 -5.41
C SER A 60 1.25 -20.94 -4.04
N ILE A 61 0.02 -20.53 -3.68
CA ILE A 61 -0.30 -19.93 -2.39
C ILE A 61 -0.28 -21.00 -1.28
N GLU A 62 -0.94 -22.13 -1.51
CA GLU A 62 -0.95 -23.25 -0.57
C GLU A 62 0.46 -23.69 -0.17
N SER A 63 1.36 -23.79 -1.15
CA SER A 63 2.77 -24.16 -0.92
C SER A 63 3.53 -23.22 0.01
N VAL A 64 3.11 -21.96 0.15
CA VAL A 64 3.69 -20.99 1.09
C VAL A 64 3.40 -21.41 2.52
N PHE A 65 2.19 -21.90 2.79
CA PHE A 65 1.73 -22.32 4.12
C PHE A 65 2.19 -23.74 4.48
N GLU A 66 2.27 -24.67 3.52
CA GLU A 66 2.79 -26.01 3.76
C GLU A 66 4.21 -26.04 4.33
N LYS A 67 5.05 -25.13 3.87
CA LYS A 67 6.48 -25.05 4.23
C LYS A 67 6.75 -24.14 5.42
N ASN A 68 5.79 -23.30 5.78
CA ASN A 68 5.99 -22.26 6.79
C ASN A 68 4.75 -22.08 7.63
N GLN A 69 4.94 -21.92 8.91
CA GLN A 69 3.90 -21.52 9.85
C GLN A 69 4.06 -20.03 10.16
N PHE A 70 3.06 -19.22 9.83
CA PHE A 70 3.07 -17.77 10.06
C PHE A 70 2.09 -17.40 11.17
N ASP A 71 2.36 -16.31 11.88
CA ASP A 71 1.41 -15.70 12.81
C ASP A 71 0.46 -14.76 12.08
N VAL A 72 1.01 -13.98 11.11
CA VAL A 72 0.26 -13.01 10.32
C VAL A 72 0.74 -13.01 8.87
N VAL A 73 -0.20 -12.87 7.95
CA VAL A 73 0.04 -12.66 6.52
C VAL A 73 -0.49 -11.30 6.13
N ILE A 74 0.35 -10.45 5.51
CA ILE A 74 -0.06 -9.15 5.01
C ILE A 74 -0.22 -9.24 3.50
N ASN A 75 -1.44 -9.07 3.00
CA ASN A 75 -1.72 -9.12 1.57
C ASN A 75 -1.54 -7.74 0.92
N CYS A 76 -0.41 -7.57 0.23
CA CYS A 76 -0.12 -6.40 -0.61
C CYS A 76 -0.26 -6.71 -2.11
N ILE A 77 -0.73 -7.91 -2.48
CA ILE A 77 -1.03 -8.24 -3.88
C ILE A 77 -2.28 -7.48 -4.31
N GLY A 78 -2.21 -6.88 -5.48
CA GLY A 78 -3.35 -6.25 -6.11
C GLY A 78 -2.98 -5.63 -7.46
N LEU A 79 -3.95 -5.63 -8.37
CA LEU A 79 -3.87 -4.87 -9.61
C LEU A 79 -4.32 -3.44 -9.33
N ILE A 80 -3.57 -2.46 -9.80
CA ILE A 80 -3.80 -1.05 -9.55
C ILE A 80 -4.62 -0.38 -10.66
N LYS A 81 -5.26 0.74 -10.35
CA LYS A 81 -6.12 1.49 -11.27
C LYS A 81 -5.41 1.91 -12.56
N GLN A 82 -4.12 2.31 -12.49
CA GLN A 82 -3.33 2.71 -13.65
C GLN A 82 -3.12 1.60 -14.69
N ARG A 83 -3.54 0.37 -14.37
CA ARG A 83 -3.52 -0.78 -15.27
C ARG A 83 -4.89 -1.23 -15.71
N SER A 84 -5.96 -0.57 -15.27
CA SER A 84 -7.34 -0.99 -15.59
C SER A 84 -7.61 -1.02 -17.10
N ASP A 85 -6.98 -0.14 -17.89
CA ASP A 85 -7.12 -0.11 -19.34
C ASP A 85 -6.34 -1.21 -20.07
N GLN A 86 -5.43 -1.91 -19.35
CA GLN A 86 -4.53 -2.94 -19.90
C GLN A 86 -4.81 -4.33 -19.33
N VAL A 87 -5.74 -4.44 -18.39
CA VAL A 87 -6.04 -5.68 -17.66
C VAL A 87 -7.52 -5.99 -17.82
N ASP A 88 -7.83 -7.26 -18.12
CA ASP A 88 -9.20 -7.78 -18.16
C ASP A 88 -9.87 -7.59 -16.78
N ASP A 89 -11.11 -7.07 -16.78
CA ASP A 89 -11.94 -6.88 -15.59
C ASP A 89 -12.07 -8.17 -14.77
N ARG A 90 -12.14 -9.32 -15.43
CA ARG A 90 -12.20 -10.63 -14.76
C ARG A 90 -10.95 -10.91 -13.94
N LEU A 91 -9.78 -10.62 -14.51
CA LEU A 91 -8.51 -10.80 -13.80
C LEU A 91 -8.43 -9.84 -12.61
N MET A 92 -8.93 -8.60 -12.76
CA MET A 92 -8.97 -7.64 -11.67
C MET A 92 -9.91 -8.10 -10.55
N MET A 93 -11.10 -8.63 -10.89
CA MET A 93 -12.03 -9.19 -9.91
C MET A 93 -11.44 -10.42 -9.22
N SER A 94 -10.77 -11.31 -9.96
CA SER A 94 -10.14 -12.50 -9.38
C SER A 94 -9.03 -12.13 -8.39
N ILE A 95 -8.07 -11.27 -8.79
CA ILE A 95 -6.92 -10.94 -7.94
C ILE A 95 -7.28 -9.99 -6.78
N ASN A 96 -8.09 -8.97 -7.03
CA ASN A 96 -8.41 -7.99 -5.99
C ASN A 96 -9.60 -8.41 -5.14
N GLY A 97 -10.54 -9.19 -5.69
CA GLY A 97 -11.80 -9.54 -5.05
C GLY A 97 -11.83 -10.96 -4.48
N GLU A 98 -11.57 -11.98 -5.30
CA GLU A 98 -11.72 -13.37 -4.88
C GLU A 98 -10.50 -13.90 -4.11
N PHE A 99 -9.31 -13.62 -4.60
CA PHE A 99 -8.06 -14.09 -4.01
C PHE A 99 -7.90 -13.74 -2.51
N PRO A 100 -8.24 -12.53 -1.99
CA PRO A 100 -8.14 -12.25 -0.56
C PRO A 100 -8.92 -13.22 0.32
N HIS A 101 -10.09 -13.69 -0.12
CA HIS A 101 -10.89 -14.66 0.62
C HIS A 101 -10.26 -16.05 0.59
N GLN A 102 -9.75 -16.50 -0.56
CA GLN A 102 -9.01 -17.76 -0.67
C GLN A 102 -7.75 -17.73 0.21
N LEU A 103 -7.01 -16.61 0.20
CA LEU A 103 -5.87 -16.42 1.07
C LEU A 103 -6.25 -16.53 2.55
N ALA A 104 -7.37 -15.92 2.95
CA ALA A 104 -7.85 -15.99 4.33
C ALA A 104 -8.21 -17.44 4.74
N GLU A 105 -8.79 -18.23 3.85
CA GLU A 105 -9.05 -19.66 4.08
C GLU A 105 -7.75 -20.44 4.33
N PHE A 106 -6.73 -20.28 3.48
CA PHE A 106 -5.42 -20.94 3.67
C PHE A 106 -4.73 -20.47 4.95
N ALA A 107 -4.67 -19.16 5.18
CA ALA A 107 -4.03 -18.61 6.36
C ALA A 107 -4.71 -19.07 7.66
N ASN A 108 -6.02 -18.95 7.75
CA ASN A 108 -6.79 -19.30 8.95
C ASN A 108 -6.72 -20.81 9.25
N SER A 109 -6.75 -21.68 8.22
CA SER A 109 -6.57 -23.13 8.40
C SER A 109 -5.18 -23.49 8.92
N SER A 110 -4.18 -22.64 8.67
CA SER A 110 -2.81 -22.80 9.17
C SER A 110 -2.57 -22.07 10.51
N GLY A 111 -3.61 -21.44 11.09
CA GLY A 111 -3.54 -20.68 12.34
C GLY A 111 -3.03 -19.25 12.20
N ALA A 112 -2.79 -18.76 10.98
CA ALA A 112 -2.39 -17.39 10.70
C ALA A 112 -3.60 -16.47 10.51
N ARG A 113 -3.43 -15.17 10.80
CA ARG A 113 -4.39 -14.11 10.51
C ARG A 113 -3.96 -13.32 9.28
N VAL A 114 -4.91 -12.72 8.57
CA VAL A 114 -4.63 -11.88 7.41
C VAL A 114 -4.86 -10.41 7.74
N ILE A 115 -3.92 -9.56 7.30
CA ILE A 115 -4.13 -8.12 7.14
C ILE A 115 -4.29 -7.86 5.65
N GLN A 116 -5.50 -7.46 5.25
CA GLN A 116 -5.87 -7.14 3.88
C GLN A 116 -5.70 -5.64 3.62
N ILE A 117 -4.87 -5.26 2.67
CA ILE A 117 -4.75 -3.86 2.23
C ILE A 117 -5.84 -3.57 1.20
N SER A 118 -6.77 -2.70 1.56
CA SER A 118 -7.83 -2.14 0.72
C SER A 118 -7.49 -0.69 0.31
N THR A 119 -8.45 0.08 -0.17
CA THR A 119 -8.25 1.38 -0.78
C THR A 119 -9.35 2.39 -0.42
N ASP A 120 -9.05 3.69 -0.49
CA ASP A 120 -10.02 4.78 -0.49
C ASP A 120 -10.93 4.79 -1.73
N CYS A 121 -10.52 4.13 -2.82
CA CYS A 121 -11.31 4.01 -4.04
C CYS A 121 -12.58 3.16 -3.90
N VAL A 122 -12.83 2.54 -2.73
CA VAL A 122 -14.14 1.94 -2.40
C VAL A 122 -15.24 3.00 -2.29
N PHE A 123 -14.88 4.27 -2.20
CA PHE A 123 -15.79 5.41 -2.20
C PHE A 123 -15.76 6.18 -3.52
N SER A 124 -16.89 6.81 -3.89
CA SER A 124 -17.03 7.62 -5.12
C SER A 124 -16.09 8.84 -5.12
N GLY A 125 -15.97 9.50 -4.00
CA GLY A 125 -15.26 10.77 -3.87
C GLY A 125 -16.16 11.99 -3.93
N ASP A 126 -17.48 11.82 -3.83
CA ASP A 126 -18.45 12.90 -3.86
C ASP A 126 -18.61 13.60 -2.51
N LYS A 127 -18.35 12.89 -1.41
CA LYS A 127 -18.57 13.36 -0.03
C LYS A 127 -17.31 13.90 0.63
N GLY A 128 -16.18 13.19 0.55
CA GLY A 128 -14.99 13.42 1.35
C GLY A 128 -15.13 13.06 2.85
N ASN A 129 -14.02 13.00 3.54
CA ASN A 129 -13.98 12.70 4.99
C ASN A 129 -14.79 11.46 5.39
N TYR A 130 -14.68 10.39 4.59
CA TYR A 130 -15.40 9.15 4.82
C TYR A 130 -14.96 8.47 6.13
N VAL A 131 -15.94 7.93 6.85
CA VAL A 131 -15.74 7.11 8.05
C VAL A 131 -16.02 5.64 7.76
N GLU A 132 -15.57 4.74 8.63
CA GLU A 132 -15.69 3.29 8.42
C GLU A 132 -17.15 2.81 8.28
N THR A 133 -18.10 3.54 8.88
CA THR A 133 -19.54 3.26 8.81
C THR A 133 -20.24 3.79 7.57
N ASP A 134 -19.56 4.58 6.75
CA ASP A 134 -20.13 5.04 5.46
C ASP A 134 -20.29 3.86 4.50
N THR A 135 -21.37 3.84 3.76
CA THR A 135 -21.62 2.82 2.74
C THR A 135 -20.66 3.04 1.56
N PRO A 136 -19.83 2.04 1.20
CA PRO A 136 -18.99 2.13 0.00
C PRO A 136 -19.84 2.24 -1.28
N ASP A 137 -19.39 3.09 -2.20
CA ASP A 137 -20.06 3.41 -3.46
C ASP A 137 -19.09 3.54 -4.64
N PRO A 138 -18.22 2.52 -4.89
CA PRO A 138 -17.15 2.61 -5.88
C PRO A 138 -17.69 2.82 -7.30
N VAL A 139 -17.07 3.74 -8.04
CA VAL A 139 -17.49 4.13 -9.38
C VAL A 139 -16.83 3.34 -10.51
N ASP A 140 -15.70 2.67 -10.23
CA ASP A 140 -14.91 1.94 -11.23
C ASP A 140 -14.67 0.47 -10.84
N ILE A 141 -14.18 -0.31 -11.79
CA ILE A 141 -13.91 -1.75 -11.58
C ILE A 141 -12.84 -1.98 -10.51
N TYR A 142 -11.84 -1.09 -10.40
CA TYR A 142 -10.80 -1.19 -9.38
C TYR A 142 -11.41 -1.07 -7.98
N GLY A 143 -12.18 -0.01 -7.72
CA GLY A 143 -12.84 0.19 -6.43
C GLY A 143 -13.78 -0.96 -6.08
N ARG A 144 -14.57 -1.43 -7.06
CA ARG A 144 -15.47 -2.59 -6.89
C ARG A 144 -14.73 -3.87 -6.56
N SER A 145 -13.65 -4.17 -7.27
CA SER A 145 -12.85 -5.36 -7.01
C SER A 145 -12.16 -5.31 -5.65
N LYS A 146 -11.64 -4.16 -5.24
CA LYS A 146 -11.03 -3.99 -3.91
C LYS A 146 -12.06 -4.08 -2.78
N LEU A 147 -13.27 -3.55 -2.98
CA LEU A 147 -14.37 -3.68 -2.02
C LEU A 147 -14.79 -5.14 -1.85
N LEU A 148 -14.91 -5.89 -2.95
CA LEU A 148 -15.22 -7.32 -2.90
C LEU A 148 -14.18 -8.11 -2.10
N GLY A 149 -12.92 -7.75 -2.17
CA GLY A 149 -11.83 -8.43 -1.47
C GLY A 149 -11.61 -7.96 -0.02
N GLU A 150 -12.47 -7.11 0.53
CA GLU A 150 -12.41 -6.75 1.95
C GLU A 150 -12.84 -7.94 2.82
N LEU A 151 -11.99 -8.32 3.75
CA LEU A 151 -12.27 -9.37 4.72
C LEU A 151 -13.08 -8.77 5.88
N ASN A 152 -14.29 -9.26 6.05
CA ASN A 152 -15.22 -8.81 7.10
C ASN A 152 -15.66 -10.01 7.95
N ASP A 153 -14.69 -10.70 8.52
CA ASP A 153 -14.84 -11.83 9.40
C ASP A 153 -14.18 -11.55 10.76
N SER A 154 -14.42 -12.38 11.76
CA SER A 154 -13.95 -12.16 13.14
C SER A 154 -12.44 -12.37 13.34
N THR A 155 -11.71 -12.84 12.34
CA THR A 155 -10.31 -13.28 12.48
C THR A 155 -9.33 -12.34 11.81
N ASN A 156 -9.73 -11.73 10.69
CA ASN A 156 -8.87 -10.98 9.82
C ASN A 156 -9.06 -9.47 9.99
N LEU A 157 -8.17 -8.67 9.41
CA LEU A 157 -8.18 -7.22 9.50
C LEU A 157 -8.14 -6.63 8.09
N THR A 158 -9.05 -5.74 7.75
CA THR A 158 -9.01 -4.96 6.52
C THR A 158 -8.62 -3.51 6.81
N ILE A 159 -7.70 -2.97 5.99
CA ILE A 159 -7.23 -1.59 6.09
C ILE A 159 -7.55 -0.85 4.79
N ARG A 160 -8.45 0.13 4.84
CA ARG A 160 -8.66 1.09 3.74
C ARG A 160 -7.67 2.23 3.88
N THR A 161 -6.88 2.45 2.85
CA THR A 161 -5.83 3.46 2.87
C THR A 161 -5.39 3.83 1.45
N SER A 162 -4.53 4.79 1.36
CA SER A 162 -3.81 5.17 0.15
C SER A 162 -2.36 5.45 0.51
N HIS A 163 -1.43 5.15 -0.39
CA HIS A 163 0.00 5.29 -0.09
C HIS A 163 0.70 6.22 -1.08
N ILE A 164 1.70 6.95 -0.57
CA ILE A 164 2.66 7.69 -1.40
C ILE A 164 4.07 7.25 -1.04
N GLY A 165 4.88 6.96 -2.03
CA GLY A 165 6.27 6.55 -1.81
C GLY A 165 6.96 6.08 -3.08
N PRO A 166 8.27 5.81 -2.99
CA PRO A 166 9.06 5.29 -4.11
C PRO A 166 8.71 3.83 -4.39
N GLU A 167 8.76 3.44 -5.66
CA GLU A 167 8.68 2.05 -6.09
C GLU A 167 10.07 1.41 -6.25
N LEU A 168 10.13 0.09 -6.11
CA LEU A 168 11.32 -0.68 -6.50
C LEU A 168 11.30 -0.96 -8.02
N GLY A 169 12.03 -0.16 -8.79
CA GLY A 169 12.37 -0.45 -10.18
C GLY A 169 11.32 -0.18 -11.25
N ARG A 170 10.08 0.20 -10.92
CA ARG A 170 9.04 0.51 -11.93
C ARG A 170 8.88 2.00 -12.18
N HIS A 171 8.97 2.82 -11.16
CA HIS A 171 8.87 4.29 -11.20
C HIS A 171 7.57 4.82 -11.85
N THR A 172 6.44 4.15 -11.61
CA THR A 172 5.12 4.52 -12.13
C THR A 172 4.19 5.10 -11.06
N SER A 173 4.63 5.14 -9.80
CA SER A 173 3.86 5.73 -8.70
C SER A 173 3.67 7.23 -8.88
N PHE A 174 2.67 7.80 -8.21
CA PHE A 174 2.49 9.26 -8.20
C PHE A 174 3.74 10.00 -7.73
N PHE A 175 4.41 9.48 -6.70
CA PHE A 175 5.64 10.09 -6.18
C PHE A 175 6.78 10.04 -7.20
N ASP A 176 7.01 8.88 -7.82
CA ASP A 176 8.06 8.72 -8.84
C ASP A 176 7.77 9.58 -10.08
N TRP A 177 6.48 9.72 -10.46
CA TRP A 177 6.07 10.60 -11.53
C TRP A 177 6.37 12.06 -11.21
N VAL A 178 6.11 12.53 -9.97
CA VAL A 178 6.45 13.91 -9.56
C VAL A 178 7.98 14.12 -9.61
N LEU A 179 8.77 13.17 -9.10
CA LEU A 179 10.24 13.27 -9.19
C LEU A 179 10.74 13.31 -10.64
N GLY A 180 10.14 12.50 -11.51
CA GLY A 180 10.46 12.48 -12.95
C GLY A 180 10.02 13.73 -13.73
N SER A 181 9.25 14.63 -13.09
CA SER A 181 8.76 15.88 -13.69
C SER A 181 9.69 17.10 -13.41
N GLU A 182 10.92 16.86 -12.97
CA GLU A 182 11.92 17.90 -12.72
C GLU A 182 12.08 18.83 -13.93
N ASN A 183 12.10 20.15 -13.68
CA ASN A 183 12.20 21.22 -14.68
C ASN A 183 11.03 21.26 -15.72
N GLN A 184 9.90 20.58 -15.46
CA GLN A 184 8.75 20.56 -16.36
C GLN A 184 7.62 21.46 -15.85
N THR A 185 6.66 21.76 -16.76
CA THR A 185 5.37 22.36 -16.39
C THR A 185 4.35 21.23 -16.17
N VAL A 186 3.68 21.21 -15.01
CA VAL A 186 2.76 20.15 -14.58
C VAL A 186 1.46 20.77 -14.09
N ASN A 187 0.33 20.18 -14.50
CA ASN A 187 -0.97 20.54 -13.94
C ASN A 187 -1.20 19.79 -12.63
N GLY A 188 -1.61 20.50 -11.58
CA GLY A 188 -2.00 19.95 -10.29
C GLY A 188 -3.48 20.15 -10.02
N TYR A 189 -4.20 19.05 -9.74
CA TYR A 189 -5.63 19.11 -9.43
C TYR A 189 -5.86 19.66 -8.02
N VAL A 190 -6.50 20.83 -7.93
CA VAL A 190 -6.85 21.45 -6.63
C VAL A 190 -8.08 20.78 -5.98
N GLY A 191 -8.96 20.15 -6.78
CA GLY A 191 -10.15 19.44 -6.32
C GLY A 191 -9.95 17.93 -6.10
N ALA A 192 -8.77 17.37 -6.39
CA ALA A 192 -8.46 15.97 -6.11
C ALA A 192 -7.84 15.84 -4.72
N ILE A 193 -8.64 15.47 -3.73
CA ILE A 193 -8.22 15.43 -2.33
C ILE A 193 -7.72 14.02 -1.97
N TYR A 194 -6.60 13.98 -1.28
CA TYR A 194 -5.87 12.82 -0.85
C TYR A 194 -5.65 12.85 0.67
N SER A 195 -5.72 11.71 1.35
CA SER A 195 -5.50 11.61 2.81
C SER A 195 -4.65 10.41 3.22
N GLY A 196 -3.93 9.80 2.28
CA GLY A 196 -3.07 8.66 2.58
C GLY A 196 -1.85 9.03 3.44
N PHE A 197 -1.02 8.04 3.70
CA PHE A 197 0.28 8.22 4.37
C PHE A 197 1.44 7.96 3.39
N SER A 198 2.65 8.38 3.77
CA SER A 198 3.85 7.80 3.15
C SER A 198 3.92 6.31 3.44
N THR A 199 4.52 5.54 2.52
CA THR A 199 4.70 4.09 2.72
C THR A 199 5.46 3.77 4.01
N LEU A 200 6.39 4.65 4.42
CA LEU A 200 7.13 4.53 5.67
C LEU A 200 6.19 4.59 6.90
N VAL A 201 5.35 5.62 6.99
CA VAL A 201 4.40 5.77 8.10
C VAL A 201 3.35 4.68 8.08
N SER A 202 2.86 4.29 6.89
CA SER A 202 1.93 3.17 6.76
C SER A 202 2.52 1.86 7.28
N ALA A 203 3.79 1.57 6.95
CA ALA A 203 4.45 0.35 7.41
C ALA A 203 4.65 0.34 8.93
N GLN A 204 4.99 1.48 9.54
CA GLN A 204 5.10 1.62 10.99
C GLN A 204 3.74 1.41 11.70
N LEU A 205 2.67 1.99 11.16
CA LEU A 205 1.32 1.77 11.69
C LEU A 205 0.87 0.31 11.56
N ILE A 206 1.14 -0.33 10.41
CA ILE A 206 0.81 -1.73 10.21
C ILE A 206 1.61 -2.62 11.17
N GLU A 207 2.88 -2.28 11.48
CA GLU A 207 3.67 -2.97 12.51
C GLU A 207 2.97 -2.93 13.88
N GLU A 208 2.45 -1.77 14.29
CA GLU A 208 1.68 -1.63 15.53
C GLU A 208 0.42 -2.50 15.51
N LEU A 209 -0.31 -2.53 14.39
CA LEU A 209 -1.53 -3.32 14.22
C LEU A 209 -1.31 -4.84 14.30
N LEU A 210 -0.10 -5.34 14.00
CA LEU A 210 0.19 -6.78 14.09
C LEU A 210 -0.12 -7.36 15.48
N GLN A 211 0.10 -6.60 16.54
CA GLN A 211 -0.05 -7.03 17.93
C GLN A 211 -1.43 -6.69 18.52
N ARG A 212 -2.23 -5.89 17.83
CA ARG A 212 -3.52 -5.39 18.30
C ARG A 212 -4.65 -6.33 17.92
N VAL A 213 -4.69 -7.49 18.59
CA VAL A 213 -5.70 -8.55 18.33
C VAL A 213 -7.13 -8.04 18.52
N ASP A 214 -7.33 -7.05 19.39
CA ASP A 214 -8.60 -6.38 19.67
C ASP A 214 -9.15 -5.57 18.47
N LEU A 215 -8.34 -5.31 17.46
CA LEU A 215 -8.72 -4.59 16.25
C LEU A 215 -9.12 -5.51 15.09
N TYR A 216 -8.78 -6.81 15.16
CA TYR A 216 -9.17 -7.77 14.14
C TYR A 216 -10.69 -8.00 14.14
N GLY A 217 -11.22 -8.46 13.02
CA GLY A 217 -12.66 -8.58 12.83
C GLY A 217 -13.35 -7.30 12.35
N ASN A 218 -12.58 -6.30 11.92
CA ASN A 218 -13.09 -5.00 11.50
C ASN A 218 -12.39 -4.48 10.24
N VAL A 219 -13.01 -3.47 9.64
CA VAL A 219 -12.43 -2.63 8.60
C VAL A 219 -12.02 -1.30 9.23
N TRP A 220 -10.76 -0.89 9.08
CA TRP A 220 -10.26 0.37 9.62
C TRP A 220 -9.73 1.28 8.51
N HIS A 221 -9.81 2.58 8.75
CA HIS A 221 -9.20 3.58 7.91
C HIS A 221 -7.80 3.96 8.44
N LEU A 222 -6.78 3.93 7.57
CA LEU A 222 -5.49 4.56 7.82
C LEU A 222 -5.39 5.83 6.97
N ALA A 223 -5.45 6.99 7.60
CA ALA A 223 -5.47 8.27 6.91
C ALA A 223 -4.82 9.40 7.71
N SER A 224 -4.15 10.29 6.98
CA SER A 224 -3.62 11.57 7.47
C SER A 224 -4.63 12.70 7.26
N LYS A 225 -4.20 13.92 7.50
CA LYS A 225 -5.00 15.10 7.12
C LYS A 225 -5.18 15.18 5.61
N PRO A 226 -6.38 15.53 5.11
CA PRO A 226 -6.60 15.73 3.68
C PRO A 226 -5.65 16.80 3.10
N ILE A 227 -5.19 16.56 1.86
CA ILE A 227 -4.39 17.49 1.06
C ILE A 227 -4.81 17.37 -0.41
N SER A 228 -4.79 18.46 -1.17
CA SER A 228 -5.01 18.39 -2.61
C SER A 228 -3.78 17.81 -3.33
N LYS A 229 -4.00 17.23 -4.52
CA LYS A 229 -2.87 16.79 -5.37
C LYS A 229 -1.97 17.95 -5.77
N PHE A 230 -2.55 19.15 -5.95
CA PHE A 230 -1.80 20.37 -6.20
C PHE A 230 -0.84 20.68 -5.05
N GLU A 231 -1.34 20.82 -3.82
CA GLU A 231 -0.53 21.11 -2.63
C GLU A 231 0.52 20.03 -2.36
N LEU A 232 0.16 18.75 -2.63
CA LEU A 232 1.09 17.64 -2.46
C LEU A 232 2.26 17.71 -3.46
N ILE A 233 1.98 18.03 -4.73
CA ILE A 233 3.04 18.26 -5.74
C ILE A 233 3.91 19.47 -5.34
N GLU A 234 3.29 20.58 -4.91
CA GLU A 234 4.01 21.77 -4.45
C GLU A 234 4.97 21.46 -3.31
N LEU A 235 4.50 20.67 -2.33
CA LEU A 235 5.30 20.26 -1.19
C LEU A 235 6.49 19.37 -1.60
N ILE A 236 6.25 18.36 -2.45
CA ILE A 236 7.32 17.50 -2.98
C ILE A 236 8.30 18.34 -3.79
N ASN A 237 7.83 19.20 -4.68
CA ASN A 237 8.64 20.11 -5.47
C ASN A 237 9.58 20.97 -4.60
N SER A 238 9.02 21.51 -3.51
CA SER A 238 9.80 22.35 -2.56
C SER A 238 10.85 21.54 -1.80
N VAL A 239 10.50 20.35 -1.28
CA VAL A 239 11.41 19.55 -0.45
C VAL A 239 12.53 18.91 -1.29
N PHE A 240 12.23 18.50 -2.53
CA PHE A 240 13.18 17.86 -3.44
C PHE A 240 13.87 18.82 -4.40
N ASP A 241 13.54 20.12 -4.37
CA ASP A 241 14.09 21.18 -5.23
C ASP A 241 13.97 20.87 -6.75
N LEU A 242 12.81 20.36 -7.17
CA LEU A 242 12.62 19.84 -8.54
C LEU A 242 12.44 20.91 -9.62
N LYS A 243 12.21 22.18 -9.25
CA LYS A 243 11.96 23.30 -10.19
C LYS A 243 10.74 23.08 -11.11
N ILE A 244 9.74 22.33 -10.64
CA ILE A 244 8.49 22.12 -11.38
C ILE A 244 7.72 23.46 -11.44
N GLN A 245 7.26 23.83 -12.65
CA GLN A 245 6.29 24.90 -12.83
C GLN A 245 4.89 24.32 -12.66
N LEU A 246 4.30 24.51 -11.48
CA LEU A 246 3.00 23.93 -11.15
C LEU A 246 1.87 24.88 -11.55
N VAL A 247 0.89 24.37 -12.30
CA VAL A 247 -0.30 25.09 -12.76
C VAL A 247 -1.53 24.49 -12.11
N GLU A 248 -2.40 25.34 -11.54
CA GLU A 248 -3.67 24.89 -10.97
C GLU A 248 -4.61 24.32 -12.04
N ASP A 249 -5.16 23.12 -11.79
CA ASP A 249 -6.26 22.53 -12.56
C ASP A 249 -7.48 22.39 -11.66
N ARG A 250 -8.58 23.07 -12.03
CA ARG A 250 -9.84 23.10 -11.30
C ARG A 250 -10.96 22.30 -11.98
N GLN A 251 -10.65 21.59 -13.07
CA GLN A 251 -11.66 20.86 -13.86
C GLN A 251 -12.03 19.52 -13.23
N TYR A 252 -11.13 18.93 -12.46
CA TYR A 252 -11.36 17.64 -11.83
C TYR A 252 -11.55 17.77 -10.32
N THR A 253 -12.67 17.22 -9.83
CA THR A 253 -13.00 17.17 -8.39
C THR A 253 -13.26 15.74 -7.99
N CYS A 254 -12.59 15.28 -6.94
CA CYS A 254 -12.79 13.96 -6.34
C CYS A 254 -12.19 13.97 -4.92
N ASP A 255 -13.03 13.92 -3.90
CA ASP A 255 -12.58 13.90 -2.50
C ASP A 255 -12.83 12.51 -1.89
N ARG A 256 -11.80 11.66 -1.94
CA ARG A 256 -11.80 10.34 -1.28
C ARG A 256 -11.09 10.35 0.06
N SER A 257 -10.98 11.51 0.70
CA SER A 257 -10.35 11.58 2.01
C SER A 257 -11.09 10.71 3.03
N LEU A 258 -10.32 10.00 3.82
CA LEU A 258 -10.78 9.14 4.90
C LEU A 258 -10.53 9.82 6.23
N LYS A 259 -11.35 9.51 7.24
CA LYS A 259 -11.09 9.80 8.64
C LYS A 259 -10.54 8.58 9.35
N MET A 260 -9.64 8.79 10.29
CA MET A 260 -9.03 7.75 11.11
C MET A 260 -9.39 7.89 12.60
N ASP A 261 -10.44 8.67 12.92
CA ASP A 261 -10.76 9.03 14.29
C ASP A 261 -11.05 7.82 15.18
N SER A 262 -11.76 6.81 14.64
CA SER A 262 -12.09 5.58 15.33
C SER A 262 -10.85 4.76 15.70
N LEU A 263 -9.91 4.60 14.78
CA LEU A 263 -8.66 3.87 15.01
C LEU A 263 -7.71 4.68 15.90
N ASN A 264 -7.60 5.99 15.69
CA ASN A 264 -6.78 6.88 16.50
C ASN A 264 -7.12 6.83 17.99
N SER A 265 -8.41 6.75 18.32
CA SER A 265 -8.84 6.64 19.72
C SER A 265 -8.35 5.35 20.41
N ARG A 266 -7.93 4.35 19.63
CA ARG A 266 -7.44 3.07 20.12
C ARG A 266 -5.91 2.94 20.12
N LEU A 267 -5.23 3.64 19.20
CA LEU A 267 -3.78 3.58 19.03
C LEU A 267 -3.03 4.70 19.74
N GLU A 268 -3.73 5.76 20.18
CA GLU A 268 -3.11 7.00 20.70
C GLU A 268 -2.08 7.61 19.72
N PHE A 269 -2.31 7.39 18.42
CA PHE A 269 -1.41 7.81 17.36
C PHE A 269 -1.66 9.26 16.94
N THR A 270 -0.58 10.01 16.76
CA THR A 270 -0.65 11.36 16.18
C THR A 270 -0.06 11.32 14.78
N ALA A 271 -0.91 11.51 13.78
CA ALA A 271 -0.50 11.52 12.38
C ALA A 271 0.55 12.64 12.13
N PRO A 272 1.70 12.33 11.54
CA PRO A 272 2.68 13.33 11.14
C PRO A 272 2.09 14.27 10.09
N THR A 273 2.62 15.49 10.02
CA THR A 273 2.25 16.44 8.96
C THR A 273 2.74 15.93 7.60
N TRP A 274 2.09 16.34 6.52
CA TRP A 274 2.54 16.05 5.16
C TRP A 274 3.99 16.48 4.94
N LYS A 275 4.37 17.66 5.44
CA LYS A 275 5.74 18.15 5.36
C LYS A 275 6.72 17.18 6.02
N ALA A 276 6.44 16.73 7.23
CA ALA A 276 7.31 15.78 7.94
C ALA A 276 7.42 14.44 7.20
N MET A 277 6.31 13.96 6.61
CA MET A 277 6.34 12.72 5.81
C MET A 277 7.19 12.86 4.55
N ILE A 278 7.07 13.97 3.82
CA ILE A 278 7.84 14.21 2.59
C ILE A 278 9.33 14.46 2.91
N GLU A 279 9.64 15.19 3.97
CA GLU A 279 11.02 15.36 4.46
C GLU A 279 11.65 14.02 4.87
N ALA A 280 10.90 13.15 5.55
CA ALA A 280 11.37 11.81 5.90
C ALA A 280 11.63 10.96 4.64
N MET A 281 10.76 11.03 3.62
CA MET A 281 10.97 10.36 2.33
C MET A 281 12.21 10.90 1.60
N HIS A 282 12.47 12.19 1.65
CA HIS A 282 13.67 12.80 1.08
C HIS A 282 14.95 12.28 1.75
N LEU A 283 14.97 12.23 3.08
CA LEU A 283 16.10 11.67 3.83
C LEU A 283 16.31 10.17 3.54
N ASP A 284 15.22 9.45 3.28
CA ASP A 284 15.23 8.02 2.99
C ASP A 284 15.62 7.68 1.54
N GLN A 285 15.66 8.65 0.65
CA GLN A 285 15.93 8.47 -0.79
C GLN A 285 17.23 7.72 -1.06
N ARG A 286 18.28 7.94 -0.24
CA ARG A 286 19.56 7.22 -0.36
C ARG A 286 19.44 5.69 -0.26
N ASN A 287 18.38 5.18 0.37
CA ASN A 287 18.13 3.74 0.44
C ASN A 287 17.64 3.17 -0.89
N TYR A 288 17.17 4.02 -1.81
CA TYR A 288 16.68 3.67 -3.15
C TYR A 288 17.68 3.98 -4.26
N GLN A 289 18.62 4.90 -4.02
CA GLN A 289 19.66 5.19 -4.99
C GLN A 289 20.56 3.97 -5.15
N HIS A 290 20.80 3.53 -6.37
CA HIS A 290 21.89 2.62 -6.67
C HIS A 290 23.18 3.25 -6.17
N ARG A 291 23.94 2.56 -5.34
CA ARG A 291 25.39 2.75 -5.35
C ARG A 291 25.84 2.29 -6.74
N SER A 292 25.77 3.21 -7.73
CA SER A 292 26.56 3.06 -8.93
C SER A 292 27.98 2.92 -8.44
N GLY A 293 28.48 1.67 -8.49
CA GLY A 293 29.83 1.37 -8.13
C GLY A 293 30.74 2.23 -9.01
N VAL A 294 31.39 3.16 -8.36
CA VAL A 294 32.60 3.73 -8.91
C VAL A 294 33.65 2.67 -8.72
N SER A 295 33.99 1.99 -9.82
CA SER A 295 35.23 1.27 -9.98
C SER A 295 36.40 2.22 -9.88
#